data_a111bd3a2aa66b8554fda91f2a9505fd
#
_entry.id   a111bd3a2aa66b8554fda91f2a9505fd
#
_cell.length_a   1.000
_cell.length_b   1.000
_cell.length_c   1.000
_cell.angle_alpha   90.00
_cell.angle_beta   90.00
_cell.angle_gamma   90.00
#
_symmetry.space_group_name_H-M   'P 1'
#
loop_
_entity.id
_entity.type
_entity.pdbx_description
1 polymer ?
#
loop_
_entity_poly.entity_id
_entity_poly.type
_entity_poly.pdbx_seq_one_letter_code
_entity_poly.pdbx_strand_id
1 'polypeptide(L)'
;MKNSIKREKKEFTHSSERENFRPEGKTNDVKTKRVHNLIIVDESGSMEVIRKQAFVGMNETLQTVRKMQEKFPDQEQFVTLLTFDTGHTTWHYDNQPAAQTKDLDWKAYSPGGGTPLYDAIGKGISKTNAQIEDGDHVLVTIITDGEENSSEEWTLKMIRTMIEKLKKQSWTFTLIGTDNLDVETMAHSFAIDEHLEFQQDEAGTKAMFAREHRSRERYNCCVAEDAAMSVGSFFKEES
;
A
#
# COMPACT_ATOMS: atom_id res chain seq x y z
N MET A 1 -100.98 9.11 23.79
CA MET A 1 -100.01 8.15 23.22
C MET A 1 -99.14 8.88 22.21
N LYS A 2 -97.96 9.33 22.57
CA LYS A 2 -96.99 9.99 21.69
C LYS A 2 -95.61 9.44 21.98
N ASN A 3 -95.09 8.64 21.06
CA ASN A 3 -93.72 8.15 21.08
C ASN A 3 -92.79 9.22 20.55
N SER A 4 -91.86 9.66 21.38
CA SER A 4 -90.76 10.54 20.99
C SER A 4 -89.49 9.67 20.72
N ILE A 5 -89.07 9.75 19.49
CA ILE A 5 -87.80 9.10 19.04
C ILE A 5 -86.68 10.12 19.24
N LYS A 6 -85.77 9.84 20.15
CA LYS A 6 -84.51 10.58 20.31
C LYS A 6 -83.52 10.13 19.22
N ARG A 7 -83.04 11.09 18.44
CA ARG A 7 -81.92 10.93 17.50
C ARG A 7 -80.63 11.26 18.25
N GLU A 8 -79.74 10.25 18.41
CA GLU A 8 -78.42 10.45 18.84
C GLU A 8 -77.53 10.89 17.64
N LYS A 9 -76.84 12.01 17.83
CA LYS A 9 -75.82 12.48 16.90
C LYS A 9 -74.47 11.74 17.23
N LYS A 10 -74.02 10.96 16.29
CA LYS A 10 -72.64 10.49 16.33
C LYS A 10 -71.70 11.56 15.78
N GLU A 11 -70.81 12.08 16.63
CA GLU A 11 -69.67 12.90 16.21
C GLU A 11 -68.64 12.03 15.60
N PHE A 12 -68.27 12.28 14.34
CA PHE A 12 -67.14 11.69 13.65
C PHE A 12 -65.88 12.52 13.98
N THR A 13 -65.04 12.03 14.86
CA THR A 13 -63.69 12.57 15.07
C THR A 13 -62.77 11.99 13.99
N HIS A 14 -62.34 12.83 13.06
CA HIS A 14 -61.29 12.52 12.10
C HIS A 14 -59.95 12.68 12.79
N SER A 15 -59.34 11.57 13.25
CA SER A 15 -57.92 11.53 13.59
C SER A 15 -57.14 11.26 12.32
N SER A 16 -56.51 12.30 11.77
CA SER A 16 -55.54 12.17 10.69
C SER A 16 -54.20 11.63 11.27
N GLU A 17 -54.01 10.34 11.26
CA GLU A 17 -52.70 9.75 11.39
C GLU A 17 -51.92 10.03 10.10
N ARG A 18 -51.06 11.05 10.15
CA ARG A 18 -50.01 11.24 9.15
C ARG A 18 -48.91 10.20 9.46
N GLU A 19 -48.96 9.08 8.77
CA GLU A 19 -47.82 8.20 8.67
C GLU A 19 -46.62 9.01 8.11
N ASN A 20 -45.65 9.28 8.98
CA ASN A 20 -44.34 9.79 8.57
C ASN A 20 -43.63 8.69 7.77
N PHE A 21 -43.82 8.72 6.46
CA PHE A 21 -43.02 7.99 5.52
C PHE A 21 -41.59 8.55 5.62
N ARG A 22 -40.74 7.93 6.47
CA ARG A 22 -39.29 8.10 6.39
C ARG A 22 -38.84 7.31 5.17
N PRO A 23 -38.24 7.92 4.14
CA PRO A 23 -37.62 7.16 3.10
C PRO A 23 -36.46 6.37 3.78
N GLU A 24 -36.52 5.06 3.70
CA GLU A 24 -35.36 4.20 4.01
C GLU A 24 -34.22 4.70 3.13
N GLY A 25 -33.30 5.44 3.73
CA GLY A 25 -32.07 5.84 3.08
C GLY A 25 -31.38 4.54 2.67
N LYS A 26 -31.22 4.34 1.37
CA LYS A 26 -30.24 3.39 0.84
C LYS A 26 -28.90 3.83 1.44
N THR A 27 -28.45 3.18 2.48
CA THR A 27 -27.04 3.18 2.85
C THR A 27 -26.35 2.59 1.64
N ASN A 28 -25.79 3.44 0.77
CA ASN A 28 -24.76 2.98 -0.12
C ASN A 28 -23.67 2.45 0.82
N ASP A 29 -23.58 1.13 0.96
CA ASP A 29 -22.39 0.49 1.53
C ASP A 29 -21.23 0.82 0.60
N VAL A 30 -20.59 1.96 0.85
CA VAL A 30 -19.31 2.29 0.20
C VAL A 30 -18.34 1.25 0.73
N LYS A 31 -18.03 0.27 -0.12
CA LYS A 31 -17.08 -0.78 0.24
C LYS A 31 -15.76 -0.08 0.57
N THR A 32 -15.32 -0.20 1.81
CA THR A 32 -14.02 0.32 2.26
C THR A 32 -12.92 -0.24 1.38
N LYS A 33 -12.11 0.62 0.79
CA LYS A 33 -11.00 0.23 -0.09
C LYS A 33 -9.81 -0.19 0.78
N ARG A 34 -9.27 -1.36 0.53
CA ARG A 34 -8.11 -1.87 1.26
C ARG A 34 -6.85 -1.66 0.43
N VAL A 35 -5.84 -1.05 1.03
CA VAL A 35 -4.55 -0.75 0.41
C VAL A 35 -3.45 -1.43 1.22
N HIS A 36 -2.80 -2.42 0.61
CA HIS A 36 -1.68 -3.16 1.20
C HIS A 36 -0.37 -2.57 0.69
N ASN A 37 0.45 -2.09 1.61
CA ASN A 37 1.76 -1.53 1.33
C ASN A 37 2.82 -2.59 1.63
N LEU A 38 3.33 -3.27 0.61
CA LEU A 38 4.44 -4.21 0.72
C LEU A 38 5.74 -3.45 0.46
N ILE A 39 6.58 -3.32 1.49
CA ILE A 39 7.84 -2.59 1.45
C ILE A 39 8.96 -3.60 1.66
N ILE A 40 9.84 -3.75 0.67
CA ILE A 40 10.97 -4.69 0.63
C ILE A 40 12.24 -3.86 0.58
N VAL A 41 13.05 -3.92 1.62
CA VAL A 41 14.26 -3.10 1.74
C VAL A 41 15.50 -4.00 1.87
N ASP A 42 16.45 -3.75 1.01
CA ASP A 42 17.75 -4.38 1.07
C ASP A 42 18.47 -4.03 2.38
N GLU A 43 19.02 -5.05 3.03
CA GLU A 43 19.84 -4.94 4.24
C GLU A 43 21.24 -5.58 4.00
N SER A 44 21.64 -5.71 2.72
CA SER A 44 22.95 -6.21 2.35
C SER A 44 24.08 -5.26 2.78
N GLY A 45 25.33 -5.75 2.76
CA GLY A 45 26.47 -5.00 3.29
C GLY A 45 26.76 -3.67 2.58
N SER A 46 26.40 -3.52 1.30
CA SER A 46 26.55 -2.26 0.54
C SER A 46 25.67 -1.14 1.10
N MET A 47 24.49 -1.47 1.64
CA MET A 47 23.56 -0.51 2.26
C MET A 47 24.16 0.21 3.50
N GLU A 48 25.29 -0.24 4.06
CA GLU A 48 25.95 0.43 5.19
C GLU A 48 26.31 1.89 4.88
N VAL A 49 26.62 2.20 3.62
CA VAL A 49 26.96 3.56 3.16
C VAL A 49 25.81 4.55 3.42
N ILE A 50 24.57 4.10 3.26
CA ILE A 50 23.37 4.90 3.44
C ILE A 50 22.47 4.40 4.60
N ARG A 51 23.03 3.59 5.49
CA ARG A 51 22.28 2.95 6.58
C ARG A 51 21.37 3.88 7.36
N LYS A 52 21.92 5.04 7.79
CA LYS A 52 21.15 6.01 8.58
C LYS A 52 19.97 6.57 7.78
N GLN A 53 20.19 6.92 6.53
CA GLN A 53 19.19 7.51 5.66
C GLN A 53 18.11 6.49 5.27
N ALA A 54 18.50 5.26 4.97
CA ALA A 54 17.58 4.16 4.70
C ALA A 54 16.68 3.88 5.92
N PHE A 55 17.27 3.80 7.11
CA PHE A 55 16.52 3.63 8.36
C PHE A 55 15.53 4.78 8.62
N VAL A 56 15.96 6.02 8.48
CA VAL A 56 15.08 7.19 8.64
C VAL A 56 13.96 7.17 7.61
N GLY A 57 14.29 6.89 6.34
CA GLY A 57 13.33 6.82 5.27
C GLY A 57 12.28 5.72 5.43
N MET A 58 12.68 4.53 5.93
CA MET A 58 11.70 3.48 6.29
C MET A 58 10.69 3.99 7.32
N ASN A 59 11.17 4.66 8.37
CA ASN A 59 10.29 5.23 9.39
C ASN A 59 9.39 6.35 8.84
N GLU A 60 9.91 7.21 7.97
CA GLU A 60 9.13 8.23 7.28
C GLU A 60 8.07 7.59 6.37
N THR A 61 8.39 6.48 5.69
CA THR A 61 7.41 5.72 4.89
C THR A 61 6.29 5.16 5.77
N LEU A 62 6.62 4.55 6.92
CA LEU A 62 5.62 4.10 7.90
C LEU A 62 4.72 5.24 8.39
N GLN A 63 5.31 6.40 8.68
CA GLN A 63 4.56 7.61 9.06
C GLN A 63 3.66 8.10 7.92
N THR A 64 4.14 8.03 6.68
CA THR A 64 3.35 8.41 5.50
C THR A 64 2.14 7.50 5.35
N VAL A 65 2.31 6.18 5.47
CA VAL A 65 1.17 5.25 5.38
C VAL A 65 0.16 5.49 6.51
N ARG A 66 0.60 5.78 7.74
CA ARG A 66 -0.31 6.17 8.84
C ARG A 66 -1.09 7.44 8.51
N LYS A 67 -0.42 8.46 7.93
CA LYS A 67 -1.10 9.69 7.49
C LYS A 67 -2.10 9.44 6.36
N MET A 68 -1.83 8.48 5.46
CA MET A 68 -2.80 8.10 4.41
C MET A 68 -4.07 7.51 5.05
N GLN A 69 -3.95 6.68 6.09
CA GLN A 69 -5.10 6.18 6.84
C GLN A 69 -5.95 7.31 7.44
N GLU A 70 -5.32 8.37 7.92
CA GLU A 70 -6.03 9.54 8.49
C GLU A 70 -6.66 10.41 7.39
N LYS A 71 -5.94 10.60 6.27
CA LYS A 71 -6.36 11.46 5.15
C LYS A 71 -7.49 10.84 4.32
N PHE A 72 -7.51 9.52 4.19
CA PHE A 72 -8.48 8.76 3.41
C PHE A 72 -9.28 7.81 4.33
N PRO A 73 -10.29 8.31 5.05
CA PRO A 73 -11.04 7.51 6.04
C PRO A 73 -11.82 6.34 5.41
N ASP A 74 -12.12 6.41 4.11
CA ASP A 74 -12.77 5.33 3.35
C ASP A 74 -11.77 4.29 2.82
N GLN A 75 -10.49 4.40 3.18
CA GLN A 75 -9.46 3.41 2.90
C GLN A 75 -8.98 2.77 4.20
N GLU A 76 -8.71 1.48 4.16
CA GLU A 76 -7.96 0.76 5.20
C GLU A 76 -6.54 0.50 4.71
N GLN A 77 -5.56 1.04 5.43
CA GLN A 77 -4.14 0.89 5.08
C GLN A 77 -3.50 -0.24 5.89
N PHE A 78 -2.85 -1.16 5.21
CA PHE A 78 -2.07 -2.25 5.80
C PHE A 78 -0.60 -2.12 5.41
N VAL A 79 0.28 -2.58 6.30
CA VAL A 79 1.73 -2.55 6.08
C VAL A 79 2.29 -3.96 6.22
N THR A 80 3.05 -4.36 5.22
CA THR A 80 4.03 -5.44 5.28
C THR A 80 5.39 -4.82 5.01
N LEU A 81 6.30 -4.86 5.97
CA LEU A 81 7.66 -4.36 5.84
C LEU A 81 8.63 -5.47 6.16
N LEU A 82 9.49 -5.78 5.21
CA LEU A 82 10.60 -6.72 5.40
C LEU A 82 11.93 -6.10 5.00
N THR A 83 12.99 -6.51 5.69
CA THR A 83 14.38 -6.31 5.28
C THR A 83 15.04 -7.66 5.00
N PHE A 84 16.04 -7.69 4.14
CA PHE A 84 16.65 -8.95 3.73
C PHE A 84 18.17 -8.84 3.49
N ASP A 85 18.88 -9.88 3.88
CA ASP A 85 20.25 -10.16 3.53
C ASP A 85 20.44 -11.67 3.28
N THR A 86 21.68 -12.15 3.03
CA THR A 86 21.98 -13.58 2.81
C THR A 86 21.59 -14.47 4.00
N GLY A 87 21.60 -13.93 5.22
CA GLY A 87 21.34 -14.69 6.45
C GLY A 87 19.87 -14.64 6.89
N HIS A 88 19.16 -13.58 6.54
CA HIS A 88 17.90 -13.26 7.15
C HIS A 88 16.88 -12.61 6.19
N THR A 89 15.62 -12.97 6.37
CA THR A 89 14.47 -12.16 5.93
C THR A 89 13.73 -11.75 7.20
N THR A 90 13.87 -10.49 7.59
CA THR A 90 13.25 -9.96 8.83
C THR A 90 11.93 -9.29 8.50
N TRP A 91 10.84 -9.84 9.05
CA TRP A 91 9.50 -9.26 8.93
C TRP A 91 9.25 -8.30 10.08
N HIS A 92 9.36 -7.01 9.85
CA HIS A 92 9.06 -5.97 10.86
C HIS A 92 7.56 -5.82 11.05
N TYR A 93 6.81 -5.87 9.96
CA TYR A 93 5.35 -5.88 9.93
C TYR A 93 4.86 -6.93 8.92
N ASP A 94 3.74 -7.56 9.22
CA ASP A 94 3.11 -8.59 8.41
C ASP A 94 1.61 -8.30 8.31
N ASN A 95 1.20 -7.64 7.23
CA ASN A 95 -0.17 -7.19 6.97
C ASN A 95 -0.80 -6.46 8.17
N GLN A 96 0.01 -5.67 8.86
CA GLN A 96 -0.41 -4.96 10.07
C GLN A 96 -1.26 -3.74 9.67
N PRO A 97 -2.45 -3.51 10.28
CA PRO A 97 -3.15 -2.23 10.12
C PRO A 97 -2.24 -1.05 10.42
N ALA A 98 -2.19 -0.07 9.52
CA ALA A 98 -1.23 1.04 9.61
C ALA A 98 -1.32 1.80 10.94
N ALA A 99 -2.52 1.97 11.48
CA ALA A 99 -2.73 2.63 12.77
C ALA A 99 -2.08 1.91 13.96
N GLN A 100 -1.73 0.63 13.80
CA GLN A 100 -1.08 -0.18 14.83
C GLN A 100 0.44 -0.26 14.65
N THR A 101 0.98 0.24 13.54
CA THR A 101 2.43 0.27 13.31
C THR A 101 3.09 1.38 14.12
N LYS A 102 4.37 1.18 14.44
CA LYS A 102 5.21 2.15 15.13
C LYS A 102 6.48 2.36 14.32
N ASP A 103 7.23 3.40 14.64
CA ASP A 103 8.56 3.56 14.07
C ASP A 103 9.48 2.45 14.57
N LEU A 104 10.36 1.97 13.69
CA LEU A 104 11.36 0.95 14.02
C LEU A 104 12.41 1.52 14.98
N ASP A 105 12.95 0.65 15.83
CA ASP A 105 14.16 0.96 16.61
C ASP A 105 15.39 0.90 15.70
N TRP A 106 16.42 1.72 15.99
CA TRP A 106 17.67 1.75 15.22
C TRP A 106 18.34 0.38 15.05
N LYS A 107 18.19 -0.50 16.02
CA LYS A 107 18.75 -1.85 15.98
C LYS A 107 18.03 -2.79 15.03
N ALA A 108 16.86 -2.38 14.55
CA ALA A 108 16.04 -3.19 13.64
C ALA A 108 16.60 -3.21 12.20
N TYR A 109 17.63 -2.42 11.90
CA TYR A 109 18.26 -2.37 10.58
C TYR A 109 19.78 -2.36 10.72
N SER A 110 20.43 -3.44 10.27
CA SER A 110 21.86 -3.67 10.44
C SER A 110 22.47 -4.32 9.20
N PRO A 111 22.82 -3.51 8.18
CA PRO A 111 23.33 -4.00 6.90
C PRO A 111 24.48 -5.00 7.04
N GLY A 112 24.42 -6.10 6.25
CA GLY A 112 25.43 -7.16 6.22
C GLY A 112 25.14 -8.20 5.13
N GLY A 113 26.08 -9.10 4.87
CA GLY A 113 25.88 -10.18 3.90
C GLY A 113 25.71 -9.75 2.45
N GLY A 114 25.11 -10.62 1.63
CA GLY A 114 24.81 -10.42 0.23
C GLY A 114 23.34 -10.10 -0.02
N THR A 115 22.92 -10.10 -1.30
CA THR A 115 21.63 -9.58 -1.77
C THR A 115 20.78 -10.70 -2.39
N PRO A 116 20.01 -11.51 -1.63
CA PRO A 116 19.05 -12.49 -2.14
C PRO A 116 17.74 -11.82 -2.59
N LEU A 117 17.83 -10.95 -3.60
CA LEU A 117 16.75 -10.07 -4.02
C LEU A 117 15.52 -10.84 -4.55
N TYR A 118 15.75 -11.89 -5.34
CA TYR A 118 14.64 -12.70 -5.89
C TYR A 118 13.88 -13.40 -4.77
N ASP A 119 14.61 -13.95 -3.79
CA ASP A 119 14.00 -14.63 -2.64
C ASP A 119 13.16 -13.65 -1.82
N ALA A 120 13.67 -12.46 -1.56
CA ALA A 120 12.95 -11.42 -0.82
C ALA A 120 11.66 -10.98 -1.54
N ILE A 121 11.74 -10.71 -2.85
CA ILE A 121 10.58 -10.33 -3.67
C ILE A 121 9.56 -11.48 -3.69
N GLY A 122 10.01 -12.71 -3.97
CA GLY A 122 9.15 -13.88 -4.06
C GLY A 122 8.42 -14.18 -2.75
N LYS A 123 9.13 -14.15 -1.63
CA LYS A 123 8.57 -14.34 -0.28
C LYS A 123 7.60 -13.23 0.08
N GLY A 124 7.98 -11.96 -0.17
CA GLY A 124 7.15 -10.80 0.11
C GLY A 124 5.82 -10.85 -0.64
N ILE A 125 5.87 -11.03 -1.96
CA ILE A 125 4.66 -11.11 -2.80
C ILE A 125 3.79 -12.31 -2.41
N SER A 126 4.39 -13.51 -2.27
CA SER A 126 3.63 -14.72 -1.95
C SER A 126 2.87 -14.60 -0.63
N LYS A 127 3.53 -14.04 0.39
CA LYS A 127 2.91 -13.84 1.69
C LYS A 127 1.79 -12.81 1.65
N THR A 128 2.01 -11.66 1.02
CA THR A 128 0.98 -10.62 0.86
C THR A 128 -0.21 -11.15 0.06
N ASN A 129 0.05 -11.86 -1.05
CA ASN A 129 -1.01 -12.41 -1.90
C ASN A 129 -1.89 -13.45 -1.18
N ALA A 130 -1.36 -14.13 -0.18
CA ALA A 130 -2.15 -15.06 0.65
C ALA A 130 -3.07 -14.38 1.67
N GLN A 131 -2.94 -13.07 1.87
CA GLN A 131 -3.64 -12.30 2.92
C GLN A 131 -4.62 -11.27 2.36
N ILE A 132 -4.63 -11.04 1.04
CA ILE A 132 -5.50 -10.07 0.38
C ILE A 132 -6.78 -10.73 -0.15
N GLU A 133 -7.78 -9.91 -0.42
CA GLU A 133 -9.04 -10.30 -1.03
C GLU A 133 -9.18 -9.70 -2.44
N ASP A 134 -10.13 -10.23 -3.22
CA ASP A 134 -10.43 -9.69 -4.54
C ASP A 134 -10.91 -8.24 -4.45
N GLY A 135 -10.26 -7.36 -5.20
CA GLY A 135 -10.53 -5.92 -5.22
C GLY A 135 -9.66 -5.10 -4.27
N ASP A 136 -8.78 -5.73 -3.49
CA ASP A 136 -7.77 -5.03 -2.71
C ASP A 136 -6.70 -4.42 -3.64
N HIS A 137 -6.16 -3.28 -3.24
CA HIS A 137 -5.05 -2.63 -3.92
C HIS A 137 -3.73 -2.96 -3.24
N VAL A 138 -2.69 -3.25 -4.02
CA VAL A 138 -1.35 -3.53 -3.46
C VAL A 138 -0.33 -2.61 -4.11
N LEU A 139 0.42 -1.89 -3.28
CA LEU A 139 1.58 -1.12 -3.69
C LEU A 139 2.84 -1.81 -3.16
N VAL A 140 3.66 -2.33 -4.07
CA VAL A 140 4.95 -2.95 -3.77
C VAL A 140 6.04 -1.93 -4.01
N THR A 141 6.86 -1.67 -2.99
CA THR A 141 8.05 -0.80 -3.09
C THR A 141 9.28 -1.64 -2.77
N ILE A 142 10.17 -1.80 -3.74
CA ILE A 142 11.44 -2.52 -3.61
C ILE A 142 12.56 -1.49 -3.60
N ILE A 143 13.41 -1.51 -2.58
CA ILE A 143 14.55 -0.60 -2.42
C ILE A 143 15.82 -1.43 -2.27
N THR A 144 16.79 -1.23 -3.17
CA THR A 144 18.08 -1.94 -3.16
C THR A 144 19.20 -1.06 -3.70
N ASP A 145 20.43 -1.30 -3.24
CA ASP A 145 21.66 -0.71 -3.80
C ASP A 145 22.57 -1.77 -4.45
N GLY A 146 22.09 -3.02 -4.53
CA GLY A 146 22.85 -4.17 -5.01
C GLY A 146 22.15 -5.00 -6.08
N GLU A 147 22.96 -5.65 -6.90
CA GLU A 147 22.48 -6.69 -7.81
C GLU A 147 22.23 -8.00 -7.04
N GLU A 148 21.27 -8.78 -7.55
CA GLU A 148 21.03 -10.15 -7.12
C GLU A 148 22.31 -10.99 -7.11
N ASN A 149 22.63 -11.64 -6.00
CA ASN A 149 23.85 -12.46 -5.92
C ASN A 149 23.75 -13.71 -5.03
N SER A 150 22.64 -13.95 -4.36
CA SER A 150 22.58 -15.02 -3.34
C SER A 150 21.21 -15.66 -3.14
N SER A 151 20.24 -15.46 -4.05
CA SER A 151 18.93 -16.14 -4.00
C SER A 151 19.08 -17.63 -4.28
N GLU A 152 18.36 -18.48 -3.54
CA GLU A 152 18.38 -19.94 -3.64
C GLU A 152 17.03 -20.53 -4.06
N GLU A 153 15.90 -19.87 -3.69
CA GLU A 153 14.55 -20.41 -3.87
C GLU A 153 13.86 -19.85 -5.13
N TRP A 154 14.11 -18.58 -5.46
CA TRP A 154 13.44 -17.86 -6.53
C TRP A 154 14.39 -17.47 -7.66
N THR A 155 13.89 -17.49 -8.88
CA THR A 155 14.63 -17.06 -10.07
C THR A 155 14.00 -15.84 -10.69
N LEU A 156 14.77 -15.07 -11.47
CA LEU A 156 14.25 -13.92 -12.23
C LEU A 156 13.00 -14.27 -13.04
N LYS A 157 13.00 -15.43 -13.70
CA LYS A 157 11.84 -15.88 -14.51
C LYS A 157 10.58 -16.07 -13.66
N MET A 158 10.72 -16.63 -12.46
CA MET A 158 9.58 -16.83 -11.54
C MET A 158 9.04 -15.48 -11.08
N ILE A 159 9.92 -14.56 -10.66
CA ILE A 159 9.56 -13.22 -10.21
C ILE A 159 8.85 -12.46 -11.34
N ARG A 160 9.45 -12.40 -12.53
CA ARG A 160 8.84 -11.75 -13.70
C ARG A 160 7.44 -12.27 -14.00
N THR A 161 7.29 -13.61 -14.07
CA THR A 161 5.99 -14.24 -14.35
C THR A 161 4.93 -13.88 -13.30
N MET A 162 5.34 -13.81 -12.01
CA MET A 162 4.46 -13.43 -10.91
C MET A 162 4.02 -11.98 -11.04
N ILE A 163 4.95 -11.05 -11.26
CA ILE A 163 4.66 -9.62 -11.42
C ILE A 163 3.74 -9.37 -12.63
N GLU A 164 4.05 -9.95 -13.80
CA GLU A 164 3.21 -9.83 -15.00
C GLU A 164 1.76 -10.30 -14.78
N LYS A 165 1.56 -11.33 -13.96
CA LYS A 165 0.24 -11.82 -13.57
C LYS A 165 -0.47 -10.85 -12.64
N LEU A 166 0.22 -10.38 -11.58
CA LEU A 166 -0.37 -9.56 -10.52
C LEU A 166 -0.66 -8.12 -10.96
N LYS A 167 0.12 -7.57 -11.88
CA LYS A 167 -0.17 -6.26 -12.53
C LYS A 167 -1.56 -6.19 -13.19
N LYS A 168 -2.17 -7.32 -13.46
CA LYS A 168 -3.56 -7.42 -13.98
C LYS A 168 -4.63 -7.40 -12.88
N GLN A 169 -4.23 -7.32 -11.60
CA GLN A 169 -5.06 -7.50 -10.42
C GLN A 169 -4.87 -6.35 -9.40
N SER A 170 -4.88 -5.11 -9.82
CA SER A 170 -4.71 -3.93 -8.93
C SER A 170 -3.42 -3.92 -8.09
N TRP A 171 -2.34 -4.57 -8.59
CA TRP A 171 -1.01 -4.48 -8.02
C TRP A 171 -0.16 -3.48 -8.79
N THR A 172 0.47 -2.58 -8.06
CA THR A 172 1.47 -1.63 -8.56
C THR A 172 2.83 -2.00 -7.99
N PHE A 173 3.83 -2.09 -8.85
CA PHE A 173 5.21 -2.44 -8.48
C PHE A 173 6.13 -1.28 -8.77
N THR A 174 6.98 -0.93 -7.81
CA THR A 174 8.00 0.11 -7.94
C THR A 174 9.36 -0.44 -7.55
N LEU A 175 10.38 -0.12 -8.33
CA LEU A 175 11.78 -0.44 -8.04
C LEU A 175 12.56 0.86 -7.83
N ILE A 176 13.25 0.96 -6.71
CA ILE A 176 14.11 2.09 -6.36
C ILE A 176 15.53 1.56 -6.19
N GLY A 177 16.44 2.04 -6.98
CA GLY A 177 17.85 1.62 -6.96
C GLY A 177 18.80 2.80 -6.95
N THR A 178 20.04 2.54 -6.57
CA THR A 178 21.11 3.52 -6.54
C THR A 178 21.74 3.73 -7.92
N ASP A 179 22.41 4.85 -8.11
CA ASP A 179 23.08 5.28 -9.36
C ASP A 179 24.27 4.41 -9.79
N ASN A 180 24.69 3.46 -8.97
CA ASN A 180 25.67 2.42 -9.33
C ASN A 180 25.03 1.18 -9.98
N LEU A 181 23.70 1.13 -10.10
CA LEU A 181 22.94 0.07 -10.75
C LEU A 181 22.33 0.55 -12.06
N ASP A 182 22.18 -0.33 -13.04
CA ASP A 182 21.29 -0.10 -14.18
C ASP A 182 19.85 -0.39 -13.77
N VAL A 183 19.24 0.56 -13.04
CA VAL A 183 17.91 0.44 -12.44
C VAL A 183 16.82 0.24 -13.52
N GLU A 184 16.97 0.90 -14.68
CA GLU A 184 16.01 0.76 -15.78
C GLU A 184 16.04 -0.66 -16.36
N THR A 185 17.22 -1.21 -16.66
CA THR A 185 17.38 -2.59 -17.15
C THR A 185 16.90 -3.59 -16.10
N MET A 186 17.22 -3.37 -14.82
CA MET A 186 16.77 -4.21 -13.72
C MET A 186 15.25 -4.23 -13.61
N ALA A 187 14.60 -3.07 -13.60
CA ALA A 187 13.13 -2.94 -13.55
C ALA A 187 12.48 -3.64 -14.75
N HIS A 188 12.99 -3.41 -15.96
CA HIS A 188 12.50 -4.05 -17.17
C HIS A 188 12.63 -5.58 -17.10
N SER A 189 13.72 -6.11 -16.51
CA SER A 189 13.92 -7.56 -16.33
C SER A 189 12.85 -8.18 -15.44
N PHE A 190 12.37 -7.45 -14.44
CA PHE A 190 11.26 -7.85 -13.54
C PHE A 190 9.87 -7.58 -14.14
N ALA A 191 9.75 -6.94 -15.29
CA ALA A 191 8.50 -6.40 -15.82
C ALA A 191 7.88 -5.29 -14.92
N ILE A 192 8.70 -4.52 -14.24
CA ILE A 192 8.31 -3.33 -13.45
C ILE A 192 8.44 -2.11 -14.36
N ASP A 193 7.37 -1.30 -14.44
CA ASP A 193 7.34 -0.09 -15.26
C ASP A 193 7.74 1.17 -14.46
N GLU A 194 7.56 1.12 -13.15
CA GLU A 194 7.78 2.24 -12.24
C GLU A 194 9.13 2.09 -11.54
N HIS A 195 10.10 2.87 -11.93
CA HIS A 195 11.42 2.83 -11.30
C HIS A 195 11.96 4.23 -11.01
N LEU A 196 12.88 4.30 -10.05
CA LEU A 196 13.56 5.52 -9.63
C LEU A 196 15.01 5.21 -9.30
N GLU A 197 15.92 5.95 -9.95
CA GLU A 197 17.33 5.95 -9.60
C GLU A 197 17.63 7.11 -8.65
N PHE A 198 18.53 6.89 -7.67
CA PHE A 198 18.97 7.92 -6.74
C PHE A 198 20.47 7.81 -6.46
N GLN A 199 21.10 8.94 -6.12
CA GLN A 199 22.51 8.97 -5.72
C GLN A 199 22.70 8.32 -4.35
N GLN A 200 23.68 7.41 -4.24
CA GLN A 200 24.00 6.67 -3.01
C GLN A 200 24.74 7.57 -1.99
N ASP A 201 24.11 8.68 -1.62
CA ASP A 201 24.57 9.59 -0.57
C ASP A 201 23.40 10.06 0.30
N GLU A 202 23.70 10.88 1.31
CA GLU A 202 22.69 11.40 2.24
C GLU A 202 21.63 12.25 1.54
N ALA A 203 22.03 13.12 0.61
CA ALA A 203 21.14 14.05 -0.08
C ALA A 203 20.24 13.30 -1.08
N GLY A 204 20.83 12.41 -1.87
CA GLY A 204 20.12 11.59 -2.85
C GLY A 204 19.11 10.66 -2.18
N THR A 205 19.51 9.96 -1.13
CA THR A 205 18.59 9.07 -0.37
C THR A 205 17.42 9.85 0.23
N LYS A 206 17.68 11.03 0.80
CA LYS A 206 16.61 11.89 1.33
C LYS A 206 15.67 12.38 0.24
N ALA A 207 16.20 12.80 -0.91
CA ALA A 207 15.39 13.25 -2.05
C ALA A 207 14.54 12.10 -2.60
N MET A 208 15.09 10.90 -2.67
CA MET A 208 14.40 9.67 -3.10
C MET A 208 13.18 9.38 -2.21
N PHE A 209 13.35 9.32 -0.90
CA PHE A 209 12.22 9.07 0.01
C PHE A 209 11.17 10.19 -0.08
N ALA A 210 11.57 11.45 -0.18
CA ALA A 210 10.62 12.55 -0.37
C ALA A 210 9.81 12.39 -1.66
N ARG A 211 10.42 11.90 -2.74
CA ARG A 211 9.73 11.62 -4.01
C ARG A 211 8.80 10.41 -3.90
N GLU A 212 9.25 9.33 -3.27
CA GLU A 212 8.43 8.14 -3.02
C GLU A 212 7.19 8.49 -2.20
N HIS A 213 7.32 9.29 -1.12
CA HIS A 213 6.19 9.68 -0.28
C HIS A 213 5.15 10.49 -1.05
N ARG A 214 5.57 11.47 -1.89
CA ARG A 214 4.64 12.23 -2.76
C ARG A 214 3.94 11.31 -3.76
N SER A 215 4.67 10.35 -4.33
CA SER A 215 4.12 9.39 -5.28
C SER A 215 3.11 8.44 -4.63
N ARG A 216 3.39 7.98 -3.42
CA ARG A 216 2.47 7.17 -2.62
C ARG A 216 1.19 7.93 -2.26
N GLU A 217 1.30 9.22 -1.95
CA GLU A 217 0.13 10.07 -1.71
C GLU A 217 -0.76 10.18 -2.95
N ARG A 218 -0.18 10.44 -4.13
CA ARG A 218 -0.93 10.46 -5.40
C ARG A 218 -1.58 9.12 -5.72
N TYR A 219 -0.87 8.00 -5.48
CA TYR A 219 -1.43 6.67 -5.64
C TYR A 219 -2.70 6.49 -4.79
N ASN A 220 -2.66 6.88 -3.53
CA ASN A 220 -3.84 6.80 -2.64
C ASN A 220 -4.98 7.73 -3.07
N CYS A 221 -4.69 8.90 -3.65
CA CYS A 221 -5.72 9.74 -4.29
C CYS A 221 -6.39 8.99 -5.45
N CYS A 222 -5.60 8.38 -6.36
CA CYS A 222 -6.17 7.59 -7.46
C CYS A 222 -7.05 6.44 -6.95
N VAL A 223 -6.59 5.71 -5.92
CA VAL A 223 -7.40 4.66 -5.29
C VAL A 223 -8.69 5.24 -4.72
N ALA A 224 -8.67 6.40 -4.05
CA ALA A 224 -9.86 7.04 -3.49
C ALA A 224 -10.90 7.37 -4.58
N GLU A 225 -10.44 7.80 -5.74
CA GLU A 225 -11.26 8.24 -6.87
C GLU A 225 -11.66 7.12 -7.84
N ASP A 226 -11.31 5.85 -7.57
CA ASP A 226 -11.43 4.71 -8.50
C ASP A 226 -10.71 4.95 -9.84
N ALA A 227 -9.68 5.79 -9.81
CA ALA A 227 -8.89 6.14 -10.97
C ALA A 227 -7.68 5.19 -11.11
N ALA A 228 -7.42 4.70 -12.32
CA ALA A 228 -6.20 3.98 -12.60
C ALA A 228 -5.02 4.96 -12.71
N MET A 229 -3.92 4.68 -12.00
CA MET A 229 -2.67 5.38 -12.24
C MET A 229 -2.11 4.95 -13.60
N SER A 230 -1.70 5.92 -14.43
CA SER A 230 -1.12 5.60 -15.74
C SER A 230 0.22 4.90 -15.59
N VAL A 231 0.47 3.88 -16.41
CA VAL A 231 1.75 3.16 -16.43
C VAL A 231 2.91 4.13 -16.65
N GLY A 232 3.98 3.99 -15.88
CA GLY A 232 5.15 4.87 -15.92
C GLY A 232 4.91 6.26 -15.32
N SER A 233 3.84 6.46 -14.53
CA SER A 233 3.52 7.78 -13.94
C SER A 233 3.73 7.87 -12.43
N PHE A 234 4.01 6.76 -11.75
CA PHE A 234 4.13 6.76 -10.29
C PHE A 234 5.17 7.77 -9.79
N PHE A 235 6.35 7.80 -10.42
CA PHE A 235 7.43 8.73 -10.05
C PHE A 235 7.46 10.03 -10.87
N LYS A 236 6.51 10.28 -11.78
CA LYS A 236 6.47 11.55 -12.52
C LYS A 236 6.10 12.69 -11.59
N GLU A 237 6.86 13.78 -11.65
CA GLU A 237 6.48 15.03 -11.00
C GLU A 237 5.46 15.76 -11.88
N GLU A 238 4.43 16.32 -11.27
CA GLU A 238 3.52 17.21 -11.96
C GLU A 238 4.30 18.51 -12.27
N SER A 239 4.33 18.87 -13.55
CA SER A 239 4.96 20.10 -14.05
C SER A 239 4.09 21.33 -13.78
#